data_634a8c3cbc34bbfe8168b7f614d3d143
#
_entry.id   634a8c3cbc34bbfe8168b7f614d3d143
#
_cell.length_a   1.000
_cell.length_b   1.000
_cell.length_c   1.000
_cell.angle_alpha   90.00
_cell.angle_beta   90.00
_cell.angle_gamma   90.00
#
_symmetry.space_group_name_H-M   'P 1'
#
loop_
_entity.id
_entity.type
_entity.pdbx_description
1 polymer ?
#
loop_
_entity_poly.entity_id
_entity_poly.type
_entity_poly.pdbx_seq_one_letter_code
_entity_poly.pdbx_strand_id
1 'polypeptide(L)'
;MPASTLKLLSAVATLKYLDPQGVFATSVSLGPSAGSVVINGEFDPWMSNNDQVAIKMHRTSYPRLVSKSLSAAKKNLGRSVKKVKIYYNDLYSSDVATLKSSYKKRGVSATFIKVDEAKAQQIAGEEVLYTTSPTVKEIMNWFLLWSDNLLSERMGRLAAKASGNQFSALGVSNTFTTLLIEMGIDPSQVIVKDASGLSRENKVTASVMAQLLYKISVDPVLTQIVDGLPIGGKTGTLRHRYLETAPQAVGLIKAKTGTLTGVVSLAGYVQSEDREYAFIVIADDVVRTKAASDRVRKTIDRYLGKLAAPLSSPSVETVTAVLQ
;
A
#
# COMPACT_ATOMS: atom_id res chain seq x y z
N MET A 1 0.26 -8.08 -18.13
CA MET A 1 -0.37 -7.89 -16.77
C MET A 1 0.68 -7.35 -15.79
N PRO A 2 0.46 -6.22 -15.10
CA PRO A 2 1.47 -5.63 -14.20
C PRO A 2 1.61 -6.40 -12.88
N ALA A 3 0.59 -7.12 -12.45
CA ALA A 3 0.49 -7.63 -11.09
C ALA A 3 0.76 -6.50 -10.06
N SER A 4 1.41 -6.79 -8.94
CA SER A 4 1.63 -5.79 -7.88
C SER A 4 2.63 -4.67 -8.23
N THR A 5 3.23 -4.63 -9.43
CA THR A 5 3.95 -3.41 -9.86
C THR A 5 3.00 -2.24 -10.11
N LEU A 6 1.69 -2.50 -10.31
CA LEU A 6 0.65 -1.46 -10.36
C LEU A 6 0.63 -0.58 -9.09
N LYS A 7 1.10 -1.09 -7.95
CA LYS A 7 1.19 -0.32 -6.70
C LYS A 7 2.10 0.91 -6.79
N LEU A 8 2.97 1.00 -7.79
CA LEU A 8 3.72 2.23 -8.07
C LEU A 8 2.78 3.36 -8.47
N LEU A 9 1.78 3.07 -9.30
CA LEU A 9 0.76 4.08 -9.66
C LEU A 9 -0.12 4.45 -8.47
N SER A 10 -0.45 3.47 -7.59
CA SER A 10 -1.14 3.74 -6.32
C SER A 10 -0.31 4.63 -5.39
N ALA A 11 1.01 4.45 -5.35
CA ALA A 11 1.91 5.29 -4.55
C ALA A 11 1.98 6.73 -5.11
N VAL A 12 2.04 6.88 -6.44
CA VAL A 12 1.97 8.21 -7.09
C VAL A 12 0.65 8.89 -6.74
N ALA A 13 -0.48 8.20 -6.87
CA ALA A 13 -1.79 8.76 -6.50
C ALA A 13 -1.84 9.15 -5.02
N THR A 14 -1.26 8.33 -4.13
CA THR A 14 -1.18 8.63 -2.70
C THR A 14 -0.43 9.93 -2.45
N LEU A 15 0.77 10.11 -2.98
CA LEU A 15 1.58 11.33 -2.75
C LEU A 15 1.03 12.56 -3.47
N LYS A 16 0.30 12.37 -4.57
CA LYS A 16 -0.26 13.50 -5.33
C LYS A 16 -1.50 14.08 -4.66
N TYR A 17 -2.35 13.26 -4.06
CA TYR A 17 -3.68 13.67 -3.59
C TYR A 17 -3.86 13.63 -2.08
N LEU A 18 -2.95 13.00 -1.32
CA LEU A 18 -2.99 12.98 0.13
C LEU A 18 -1.77 13.69 0.70
N ASP A 19 -1.93 14.33 1.87
CA ASP A 19 -0.79 14.88 2.60
C ASP A 19 0.12 13.74 3.11
N PRO A 20 1.39 13.66 2.68
CA PRO A 20 2.32 12.62 3.12
C PRO A 20 2.53 12.57 4.64
N GLN A 21 2.38 13.70 5.34
CA GLN A 21 2.48 13.80 6.81
C GLN A 21 1.13 13.64 7.50
N GLY A 22 0.04 13.64 6.76
CA GLY A 22 -1.31 13.42 7.27
C GLY A 22 -1.46 12.06 7.95
N VAL A 23 -2.38 11.98 8.90
CA VAL A 23 -2.76 10.75 9.61
C VAL A 23 -4.27 10.57 9.52
N PHE A 24 -4.76 9.35 9.75
CA PHE A 24 -6.19 9.05 9.82
C PHE A 24 -6.58 8.87 11.28
N ALA A 25 -7.54 9.66 11.75
CA ALA A 25 -8.04 9.55 13.09
C ALA A 25 -9.21 8.56 13.20
N THR A 26 -9.30 7.90 14.34
CA THR A 26 -10.48 7.13 14.75
C THR A 26 -10.81 7.46 16.19
N SER A 27 -12.04 7.89 16.44
CA SER A 27 -12.50 8.21 17.78
C SER A 27 -13.73 7.43 18.19
N VAL A 28 -13.93 7.33 19.50
CA VAL A 28 -15.15 6.81 20.13
C VAL A 28 -15.62 7.84 21.15
N SER A 29 -16.89 8.25 21.03
CA SER A 29 -17.55 9.16 21.95
C SER A 29 -18.83 8.56 22.51
N LEU A 30 -19.31 9.09 23.63
CA LEU A 30 -20.65 8.81 24.10
C LEU A 30 -21.67 9.21 23.03
N GLY A 31 -22.73 8.40 22.88
CA GLY A 31 -23.81 8.68 21.93
C GLY A 31 -24.95 9.48 22.55
N PRO A 32 -25.96 9.83 21.75
CA PRO A 32 -27.06 10.72 22.16
C PRO A 32 -28.02 10.10 23.15
N SER A 33 -27.96 8.81 23.41
CA SER A 33 -28.84 8.12 24.37
C SER A 33 -28.06 7.10 25.20
N ALA A 34 -28.59 6.75 26.38
CA ALA A 34 -28.00 5.74 27.24
C ALA A 34 -27.76 4.41 26.47
N GLY A 35 -26.57 3.85 26.62
CA GLY A 35 -26.16 2.64 25.89
C GLY A 35 -25.87 2.85 24.40
N SER A 36 -25.67 4.10 23.96
CA SER A 36 -25.19 4.39 22.60
C SER A 36 -23.79 5.01 22.59
N VAL A 37 -23.09 4.84 21.49
CA VAL A 37 -21.77 5.43 21.21
C VAL A 37 -21.70 5.92 19.77
N VAL A 38 -20.78 6.85 19.53
CA VAL A 38 -20.41 7.31 18.17
C VAL A 38 -18.99 6.84 17.87
N ILE A 39 -18.78 6.23 16.70
CA ILE A 39 -17.45 5.91 16.17
C ILE A 39 -17.23 6.75 14.91
N ASN A 40 -16.24 7.62 14.96
CA ASN A 40 -15.80 8.42 13.83
C ASN A 40 -14.48 7.87 13.28
N GLY A 41 -14.39 7.54 11.99
CA GLY A 41 -13.34 6.68 11.46
C GLY A 41 -12.43 7.25 10.40
N GLU A 42 -12.69 8.36 9.76
CA GLU A 42 -11.90 8.96 8.65
C GLU A 42 -11.40 7.96 7.59
N PHE A 43 -12.04 6.78 7.47
CA PHE A 43 -11.57 5.66 6.65
C PHE A 43 -10.13 5.24 6.98
N ASP A 44 -9.73 5.19 8.27
CA ASP A 44 -8.41 4.72 8.69
C ASP A 44 -8.06 3.38 8.00
N PRO A 45 -7.06 3.35 7.08
CA PRO A 45 -6.70 2.14 6.35
C PRO A 45 -5.92 1.14 7.21
N TRP A 46 -5.43 1.54 8.40
CA TRP A 46 -4.38 0.89 9.18
C TRP A 46 -4.91 0.18 10.44
N MET A 47 -6.11 -0.43 10.40
CA MET A 47 -6.70 -1.10 11.56
C MET A 47 -6.20 -2.54 11.76
N SER A 48 -6.31 -3.08 13.00
CA SER A 48 -5.87 -4.44 13.35
C SER A 48 -6.85 -5.16 14.27
N ASN A 49 -7.03 -6.48 14.01
CA ASN A 49 -7.75 -7.39 14.89
C ASN A 49 -6.93 -7.89 16.10
N ASN A 50 -5.62 -7.65 16.08
CA ASN A 50 -4.70 -8.09 17.13
C ASN A 50 -4.18 -6.87 17.88
N ASP A 51 -4.44 -6.82 19.17
CA ASP A 51 -4.10 -5.66 20.03
C ASP A 51 -2.59 -5.49 20.18
N GLN A 52 -1.83 -6.58 20.30
CA GLN A 52 -0.37 -6.53 20.37
C GLN A 52 0.26 -6.00 19.07
N VAL A 53 -0.28 -6.44 17.92
CA VAL A 53 0.14 -5.90 16.61
C VAL A 53 -0.25 -4.44 16.49
N ALA A 54 -1.44 -4.07 16.97
CA ALA A 54 -1.89 -2.68 16.96
C ALA A 54 -0.94 -1.78 17.74
N ILE A 55 -0.55 -2.16 18.95
CA ILE A 55 0.40 -1.42 19.78
C ILE A 55 1.76 -1.31 19.08
N LYS A 56 2.31 -2.44 18.62
CA LYS A 56 3.64 -2.49 18.00
C LYS A 56 3.74 -1.67 16.71
N MET A 57 2.65 -1.57 15.97
CA MET A 57 2.61 -0.97 14.62
C MET A 57 1.81 0.34 14.58
N HIS A 58 1.46 0.90 15.71
CA HIS A 58 0.61 2.10 15.81
C HIS A 58 -0.68 2.00 14.97
N ARG A 59 -1.37 0.83 15.05
CA ARG A 59 -2.64 0.58 14.38
C ARG A 59 -3.82 0.83 15.29
N THR A 60 -4.92 1.31 14.75
CA THR A 60 -6.18 1.33 15.46
C THR A 60 -6.64 -0.12 15.73
N SER A 61 -6.89 -0.44 17.01
CA SER A 61 -7.25 -1.79 17.46
C SER A 61 -8.76 -1.96 17.52
N TYR A 62 -9.33 -2.90 16.73
CA TYR A 62 -10.75 -3.26 16.86
C TYR A 62 -11.10 -3.79 18.26
N PRO A 63 -10.30 -4.69 18.90
CA PRO A 63 -10.55 -5.09 20.29
C PRO A 63 -10.64 -3.91 21.26
N ARG A 64 -9.77 -2.91 21.09
CA ARG A 64 -9.74 -1.71 21.93
C ARG A 64 -10.93 -0.80 21.66
N LEU A 65 -11.29 -0.57 20.39
CA LEU A 65 -12.49 0.17 20.02
C LEU A 65 -13.75 -0.43 20.68
N VAL A 66 -13.92 -1.77 20.57
CA VAL A 66 -15.05 -2.48 21.17
C VAL A 66 -15.02 -2.38 22.68
N SER A 67 -13.84 -2.55 23.34
CA SER A 67 -13.71 -2.46 24.78
C SER A 67 -14.07 -1.08 25.31
N LYS A 68 -13.56 -0.04 24.68
CA LYS A 68 -13.82 1.35 25.07
C LYS A 68 -15.27 1.76 24.82
N SER A 69 -15.85 1.35 23.70
CA SER A 69 -17.28 1.57 23.40
C SER A 69 -18.19 0.92 24.44
N LEU A 70 -17.89 -0.31 24.86
CA LEU A 70 -18.68 -1.00 25.89
C LEU A 70 -18.51 -0.36 27.26
N SER A 71 -17.31 0.08 27.63
CA SER A 71 -17.05 0.80 28.87
C SER A 71 -17.81 2.13 28.91
N ALA A 72 -17.79 2.88 27.80
CA ALA A 72 -18.53 4.11 27.64
C ALA A 72 -20.05 3.91 27.76
N ALA A 73 -20.57 2.93 27.00
CA ALA A 73 -21.99 2.60 27.06
C ALA A 73 -22.44 2.12 28.43
N LYS A 74 -21.59 1.37 29.18
CA LYS A 74 -21.84 0.94 30.56
C LYS A 74 -21.89 2.14 31.52
N LYS A 75 -20.91 3.05 31.43
CA LYS A 75 -20.86 4.28 32.23
C LYS A 75 -22.15 5.09 32.07
N ASN A 76 -22.58 5.28 30.82
CA ASN A 76 -23.77 6.04 30.47
C ASN A 76 -25.09 5.35 30.85
N LEU A 77 -25.14 4.00 30.82
CA LEU A 77 -26.34 3.22 31.15
C LEU A 77 -26.47 2.88 32.65
N GLY A 78 -25.38 2.97 33.41
CA GLY A 78 -25.33 2.62 34.83
C GLY A 78 -25.41 1.11 35.13
N ARG A 79 -25.38 0.24 34.11
CA ARG A 79 -25.48 -1.24 34.24
C ARG A 79 -24.76 -1.96 33.08
N SER A 80 -24.67 -3.30 33.18
CA SER A 80 -24.10 -4.13 32.12
C SER A 80 -24.84 -3.97 30.79
N VAL A 81 -24.07 -3.84 29.70
CA VAL A 81 -24.57 -3.60 28.35
C VAL A 81 -24.73 -4.93 27.63
N LYS A 82 -25.98 -5.36 27.36
CA LYS A 82 -26.30 -6.49 26.48
C LYS A 82 -26.66 -6.06 25.06
N LYS A 83 -27.05 -4.80 24.90
CA LYS A 83 -27.38 -4.19 23.60
C LYS A 83 -26.72 -2.82 23.53
N VAL A 84 -26.11 -2.48 22.40
CA VAL A 84 -25.47 -1.18 22.15
C VAL A 84 -25.90 -0.65 20.79
N LYS A 85 -26.20 0.64 20.70
CA LYS A 85 -26.37 1.36 19.42
C LYS A 85 -25.07 2.07 19.08
N ILE A 86 -24.57 1.86 17.87
CA ILE A 86 -23.33 2.42 17.37
C ILE A 86 -23.67 3.28 16.17
N TYR A 87 -23.60 4.59 16.34
CA TYR A 87 -23.61 5.53 15.24
C TYR A 87 -22.19 5.59 14.67
N TYR A 88 -22.05 5.57 13.36
CA TYR A 88 -20.71 5.59 12.76
C TYR A 88 -20.69 6.33 11.43
N ASN A 89 -19.58 6.97 11.12
CA ASN A 89 -19.25 7.48 9.80
C ASN A 89 -17.86 7.01 9.37
N ASP A 90 -17.57 7.12 8.11
CA ASP A 90 -16.27 6.90 7.47
C ASP A 90 -15.50 5.65 7.96
N LEU A 91 -16.22 4.52 8.10
CA LEU A 91 -15.65 3.18 8.28
C LEU A 91 -15.85 2.35 7.00
N TYR A 92 -14.86 1.53 6.64
CA TYR A 92 -15.03 0.53 5.58
C TYR A 92 -16.08 -0.51 5.99
N SER A 93 -16.82 -1.03 5.02
CA SER A 93 -17.82 -2.07 5.30
C SER A 93 -17.22 -3.34 5.95
N SER A 94 -15.99 -3.68 5.57
CA SER A 94 -15.21 -4.76 6.20
C SER A 94 -14.90 -4.49 7.67
N ASP A 95 -14.64 -3.24 8.03
CA ASP A 95 -14.32 -2.84 9.40
C ASP A 95 -15.59 -2.90 10.27
N VAL A 96 -16.73 -2.44 9.73
CA VAL A 96 -18.04 -2.58 10.38
C VAL A 96 -18.38 -4.05 10.60
N ALA A 97 -18.14 -4.93 9.61
CA ALA A 97 -18.37 -6.38 9.75
C ALA A 97 -17.48 -6.99 10.84
N THR A 98 -16.22 -6.57 10.91
CA THR A 98 -15.25 -6.99 11.92
C THR A 98 -15.67 -6.54 13.32
N LEU A 99 -16.09 -5.28 13.47
CA LEU A 99 -16.61 -4.76 14.73
C LEU A 99 -17.87 -5.52 15.17
N LYS A 100 -18.86 -5.73 14.28
CA LYS A 100 -20.06 -6.54 14.57
C LYS A 100 -19.70 -7.92 15.12
N SER A 101 -18.77 -8.61 14.46
CA SER A 101 -18.28 -9.92 14.91
C SER A 101 -17.64 -9.84 16.31
N SER A 102 -16.85 -8.79 16.56
CA SER A 102 -16.15 -8.58 17.84
C SER A 102 -17.12 -8.30 19.00
N TYR A 103 -18.20 -7.55 18.77
CA TYR A 103 -19.27 -7.37 19.76
C TYR A 103 -20.00 -8.69 20.05
N LYS A 104 -20.35 -9.44 18.99
CA LYS A 104 -21.02 -10.75 19.12
C LYS A 104 -20.19 -11.73 19.95
N LYS A 105 -18.87 -11.78 19.74
CA LYS A 105 -17.93 -12.63 20.53
C LYS A 105 -17.94 -12.26 22.03
N ARG A 106 -18.31 -11.04 22.39
CA ARG A 106 -18.45 -10.59 23.79
C ARG A 106 -19.87 -10.71 24.33
N GLY A 107 -20.76 -11.40 23.61
CA GLY A 107 -22.16 -11.60 24.03
C GLY A 107 -23.02 -10.34 23.96
N VAL A 108 -22.60 -9.34 23.18
CA VAL A 108 -23.31 -8.06 23.02
C VAL A 108 -23.95 -7.95 21.64
N SER A 109 -25.25 -7.61 21.61
CA SER A 109 -25.95 -7.27 20.38
C SER A 109 -25.68 -5.81 20.01
N ALA A 110 -24.98 -5.57 18.89
CA ALA A 110 -24.62 -4.24 18.43
C ALA A 110 -25.42 -3.88 17.17
N THR A 111 -26.16 -2.76 17.23
CA THR A 111 -26.86 -2.17 16.09
C THR A 111 -26.03 -1.03 15.52
N PHE A 112 -25.56 -1.17 14.29
CA PHE A 112 -24.77 -0.16 13.59
C PHE A 112 -25.65 0.71 12.72
N ILE A 113 -25.58 2.03 12.93
CA ILE A 113 -26.36 3.06 12.22
C ILE A 113 -25.34 4.00 11.55
N LYS A 114 -25.28 3.95 10.22
CA LYS A 114 -24.45 4.87 9.45
C LYS A 114 -25.05 6.27 9.48
N VAL A 115 -24.22 7.26 9.74
CA VAL A 115 -24.56 8.69 9.67
C VAL A 115 -23.50 9.41 8.82
N ASP A 116 -23.80 10.63 8.40
CA ASP A 116 -22.79 11.51 7.82
C ASP A 116 -21.92 12.16 8.90
N GLU A 117 -20.86 12.82 8.49
CA GLU A 117 -19.90 13.44 9.40
C GLU A 117 -20.54 14.54 10.26
N ALA A 118 -21.36 15.41 9.64
CA ALA A 118 -22.03 16.49 10.36
C ALA A 118 -22.96 15.96 11.46
N LYS A 119 -23.69 14.88 11.16
CA LYS A 119 -24.54 14.20 12.15
C LYS A 119 -23.72 13.52 13.23
N ALA A 120 -22.61 12.86 12.86
CA ALA A 120 -21.74 12.23 13.84
C ALA A 120 -21.18 13.26 14.84
N GLN A 121 -20.70 14.40 14.36
CA GLN A 121 -20.22 15.51 15.19
C GLN A 121 -21.33 16.09 16.09
N GLN A 122 -22.54 16.28 15.54
CA GLN A 122 -23.69 16.81 16.28
C GLN A 122 -24.10 15.92 17.48
N ILE A 123 -24.04 14.59 17.32
CA ILE A 123 -24.53 13.62 18.32
C ILE A 123 -23.42 13.05 19.21
N ALA A 124 -22.15 13.35 18.93
CA ALA A 124 -21.02 12.93 19.73
C ALA A 124 -21.00 13.70 21.04
N GLY A 125 -20.96 12.97 22.16
CA GLY A 125 -20.73 13.50 23.49
C GLY A 125 -19.25 13.46 23.90
N GLU A 126 -18.99 13.20 25.20
CA GLU A 126 -17.62 13.05 25.75
C GLU A 126 -16.81 12.01 24.95
N GLU A 127 -15.63 12.39 24.49
CA GLU A 127 -14.71 11.48 23.82
C GLU A 127 -14.06 10.52 24.84
N VAL A 128 -14.06 9.23 24.53
CA VAL A 128 -13.53 8.17 25.41
C VAL A 128 -12.34 7.44 24.83
N LEU A 129 -12.11 7.61 23.53
CA LEU A 129 -10.93 7.10 22.83
C LEU A 129 -10.66 7.97 21.62
N TYR A 130 -9.40 8.36 21.47
CA TYR A 130 -8.85 8.92 20.23
C TYR A 130 -7.59 8.14 19.86
N THR A 131 -7.41 7.84 18.59
CA THR A 131 -6.24 7.15 18.07
C THR A 131 -6.00 7.58 16.64
N THR A 132 -4.73 7.62 16.21
CA THR A 132 -4.32 7.96 14.86
C THR A 132 -3.55 6.81 14.23
N SER A 133 -3.58 6.73 12.93
CA SER A 133 -2.69 5.89 12.14
C SER A 133 -1.25 6.46 12.14
N PRO A 134 -0.25 5.71 11.61
CA PRO A 134 0.97 6.30 11.09
C PRO A 134 0.66 7.29 9.96
N THR A 135 1.68 8.03 9.53
CA THR A 135 1.54 8.96 8.41
C THR A 135 1.19 8.25 7.10
N VAL A 136 0.57 8.97 6.19
CA VAL A 136 0.28 8.50 4.82
C VAL A 136 1.54 7.95 4.15
N LYS A 137 2.69 8.63 4.32
CA LYS A 137 3.99 8.17 3.78
C LYS A 137 4.41 6.82 4.38
N GLU A 138 4.28 6.63 5.70
CA GLU A 138 4.63 5.36 6.34
C GLU A 138 3.71 4.21 5.89
N ILE A 139 2.43 4.47 5.74
CA ILE A 139 1.47 3.48 5.20
C ILE A 139 1.80 3.13 3.75
N MET A 140 2.14 4.14 2.93
CA MET A 140 2.59 3.94 1.55
C MET A 140 3.86 3.07 1.51
N ASN A 141 4.87 3.40 2.29
CA ASN A 141 6.11 2.62 2.37
C ASN A 141 5.83 1.17 2.79
N TRP A 142 4.90 0.95 3.70
CA TRP A 142 4.52 -0.40 4.11
C TRP A 142 3.89 -1.21 2.96
N PHE A 143 2.91 -0.66 2.25
CA PHE A 143 2.29 -1.42 1.15
C PHE A 143 3.22 -1.64 -0.05
N LEU A 144 4.22 -0.78 -0.25
CA LEU A 144 5.27 -1.01 -1.25
C LEU A 144 6.22 -2.12 -0.79
N LEU A 145 6.72 -2.02 0.43
CA LEU A 145 7.71 -2.93 1.02
C LEU A 145 7.22 -4.38 1.10
N TRP A 146 5.98 -4.56 1.58
CA TRP A 146 5.37 -5.87 1.82
C TRP A 146 4.37 -6.29 0.76
N SER A 147 4.12 -5.43 -0.22
CA SER A 147 3.14 -5.67 -1.28
C SER A 147 1.71 -5.87 -0.75
N ASP A 148 1.32 -5.13 0.29
CA ASP A 148 0.01 -5.27 0.94
C ASP A 148 -1.11 -4.81 -0.01
N ASN A 149 -1.98 -5.75 -0.40
CA ASN A 149 -3.07 -5.50 -1.33
C ASN A 149 -4.17 -4.65 -0.69
N LEU A 150 -4.53 -4.95 0.57
CA LEU A 150 -5.63 -4.26 1.25
C LEU A 150 -5.29 -2.78 1.46
N LEU A 151 -4.07 -2.49 1.92
CA LEU A 151 -3.61 -1.12 2.11
C LEU A 151 -3.54 -0.36 0.78
N SER A 152 -2.99 -0.98 -0.27
CA SER A 152 -2.96 -0.36 -1.59
C SER A 152 -4.35 -0.02 -2.11
N GLU A 153 -5.34 -0.93 -1.94
CA GLU A 153 -6.74 -0.69 -2.30
C GLU A 153 -7.35 0.47 -1.52
N ARG A 154 -7.14 0.49 -0.20
CA ARG A 154 -7.67 1.54 0.67
C ARG A 154 -7.04 2.90 0.34
N MET A 155 -5.73 2.96 0.20
CA MET A 155 -5.02 4.19 -0.15
C MET A 155 -5.38 4.70 -1.55
N GLY A 156 -5.50 3.80 -2.54
CA GLY A 156 -5.97 4.17 -3.88
C GLY A 156 -7.37 4.78 -3.89
N ARG A 157 -8.29 4.25 -3.08
CA ARG A 157 -9.66 4.81 -2.94
C ARG A 157 -9.67 6.13 -2.18
N LEU A 158 -8.82 6.30 -1.17
CA LEU A 158 -8.65 7.57 -0.46
C LEU A 158 -8.09 8.64 -1.41
N ALA A 159 -7.09 8.31 -2.20
CA ALA A 159 -6.56 9.19 -3.24
C ALA A 159 -7.64 9.56 -4.29
N ALA A 160 -8.47 8.59 -4.70
CA ALA A 160 -9.58 8.84 -5.60
C ALA A 160 -10.61 9.82 -5.00
N LYS A 161 -11.00 9.62 -3.72
CA LYS A 161 -11.88 10.55 -3.01
C LYS A 161 -11.28 11.96 -2.95
N ALA A 162 -10.00 12.06 -2.61
CA ALA A 162 -9.29 13.33 -2.48
C ALA A 162 -9.13 14.05 -3.84
N SER A 163 -9.03 13.30 -4.94
CA SER A 163 -9.00 13.86 -6.31
C SER A 163 -10.38 14.25 -6.85
N GLY A 164 -11.46 14.14 -6.03
CA GLY A 164 -12.84 14.43 -6.46
C GLY A 164 -13.55 13.28 -7.17
N ASN A 165 -12.93 12.10 -7.25
CA ASN A 165 -13.54 10.91 -7.83
C ASN A 165 -14.33 10.09 -6.80
N GLN A 166 -15.11 9.11 -7.27
CA GLN A 166 -15.85 8.21 -6.40
C GLN A 166 -14.91 7.38 -5.52
N PHE A 167 -15.31 7.12 -4.28
CA PHE A 167 -14.64 6.19 -3.36
C PHE A 167 -14.89 4.72 -3.77
N SER A 168 -14.41 4.34 -4.94
CA SER A 168 -14.70 3.05 -5.59
C SER A 168 -13.54 2.60 -6.50
N ALA A 169 -13.60 1.38 -7.03
CA ALA A 169 -12.64 0.90 -8.03
C ALA A 169 -12.71 1.73 -9.32
N LEU A 170 -13.90 2.18 -9.72
CA LEU A 170 -14.04 3.07 -10.89
C LEU A 170 -13.37 4.43 -10.62
N GLY A 171 -13.53 4.99 -9.43
CA GLY A 171 -12.84 6.23 -9.06
C GLY A 171 -11.32 6.08 -9.08
N VAL A 172 -10.79 4.94 -8.62
CA VAL A 172 -9.35 4.62 -8.74
C VAL A 172 -8.91 4.60 -10.20
N SER A 173 -9.67 3.92 -11.08
CA SER A 173 -9.39 3.88 -12.52
C SER A 173 -9.33 5.29 -13.13
N ASN A 174 -10.33 6.12 -12.86
CA ASN A 174 -10.38 7.49 -13.34
C ASN A 174 -9.20 8.33 -12.81
N THR A 175 -8.91 8.24 -11.52
CA THR A 175 -7.79 8.94 -10.89
C THR A 175 -6.45 8.56 -11.54
N PHE A 176 -6.21 7.27 -11.77
CA PHE A 176 -4.97 6.81 -12.40
C PHE A 176 -4.87 7.26 -13.86
N THR A 177 -5.98 7.26 -14.60
CA THR A 177 -6.01 7.79 -15.96
C THR A 177 -5.67 9.29 -15.99
N THR A 178 -6.30 10.08 -15.12
CA THR A 178 -6.01 11.52 -14.99
C THR A 178 -4.55 11.76 -14.64
N LEU A 179 -4.01 11.03 -13.66
CA LEU A 179 -2.60 11.13 -13.27
C LEU A 179 -1.64 10.86 -14.43
N LEU A 180 -1.87 9.80 -15.21
CA LEU A 180 -1.02 9.50 -16.35
C LEU A 180 -1.04 10.64 -17.38
N ILE A 181 -2.22 11.21 -17.66
CA ILE A 181 -2.37 12.36 -18.57
C ILE A 181 -1.60 13.58 -18.02
N GLU A 182 -1.76 13.92 -16.74
CA GLU A 182 -1.06 15.05 -16.09
C GLU A 182 0.47 14.87 -16.12
N MET A 183 0.95 13.63 -16.06
CA MET A 183 2.37 13.29 -16.17
C MET A 183 2.86 13.24 -17.62
N GLY A 184 2.01 13.46 -18.61
CA GLY A 184 2.33 13.36 -20.03
C GLY A 184 2.55 11.94 -20.52
N ILE A 185 1.90 10.95 -19.86
CA ILE A 185 1.96 9.52 -20.22
C ILE A 185 0.63 9.13 -20.85
N ASP A 186 0.65 8.58 -22.07
CA ASP A 186 -0.55 8.12 -22.77
C ASP A 186 -1.21 6.93 -22.05
N PRO A 187 -2.45 7.09 -21.54
CA PRO A 187 -3.16 6.02 -20.86
C PRO A 187 -3.93 5.08 -21.80
N SER A 188 -3.88 5.26 -23.12
CA SER A 188 -4.72 4.51 -24.07
C SER A 188 -4.55 2.98 -24.00
N GLN A 189 -3.39 2.50 -23.54
CA GLN A 189 -3.09 1.08 -23.35
C GLN A 189 -3.12 0.64 -21.88
N VAL A 190 -3.79 1.40 -21.03
CA VAL A 190 -3.90 1.13 -19.60
C VAL A 190 -5.32 0.76 -19.22
N ILE A 191 -5.49 -0.39 -18.59
CA ILE A 191 -6.75 -0.82 -17.97
C ILE A 191 -6.50 -1.04 -16.49
N VAL A 192 -7.21 -0.29 -15.65
CA VAL A 192 -7.14 -0.42 -14.19
C VAL A 192 -8.49 -0.89 -13.65
N LYS A 193 -8.49 -1.97 -12.89
CA LYS A 193 -9.66 -2.56 -12.22
C LYS A 193 -9.56 -2.49 -10.70
N ASP A 194 -8.36 -2.35 -10.18
CA ASP A 194 -8.08 -2.22 -8.75
C ASP A 194 -6.79 -1.40 -8.53
N ALA A 195 -6.52 -1.03 -7.28
CA ALA A 195 -5.32 -0.28 -6.91
C ALA A 195 -4.14 -1.19 -6.51
N SER A 196 -4.33 -2.50 -6.42
CA SER A 196 -3.34 -3.43 -5.90
C SER A 196 -2.60 -4.22 -6.97
N GLY A 197 -3.18 -4.31 -8.18
CA GLY A 197 -2.70 -5.16 -9.26
C GLY A 197 -3.12 -6.63 -9.12
N LEU A 198 -4.12 -6.93 -8.27
CA LEU A 198 -4.59 -8.30 -8.04
C LEU A 198 -5.52 -8.77 -9.17
N SER A 199 -6.29 -7.89 -9.77
CA SER A 199 -7.16 -8.21 -10.89
C SER A 199 -6.35 -8.62 -12.11
N ARG A 200 -6.74 -9.74 -12.73
CA ARG A 200 -6.15 -10.20 -13.99
C ARG A 200 -6.54 -9.36 -15.20
N GLU A 201 -7.53 -8.51 -15.06
CA GLU A 201 -7.98 -7.57 -16.09
C GLU A 201 -7.12 -6.29 -16.13
N ASN A 202 -6.26 -6.05 -15.12
CA ASN A 202 -5.31 -4.95 -15.16
C ASN A 202 -4.33 -5.15 -16.33
N LYS A 203 -4.19 -4.13 -17.17
CA LYS A 203 -3.23 -4.07 -18.28
C LYS A 203 -2.44 -2.78 -18.19
N VAL A 204 -1.14 -2.88 -18.21
CA VAL A 204 -0.20 -1.75 -18.30
C VAL A 204 0.98 -2.25 -19.13
N THR A 205 1.40 -1.47 -20.10
CA THR A 205 2.57 -1.81 -20.93
C THR A 205 3.88 -1.50 -20.18
N ALA A 206 4.96 -2.16 -20.57
CA ALA A 206 6.28 -1.87 -20.03
C ALA A 206 6.70 -0.42 -20.33
N SER A 207 6.33 0.12 -21.49
CA SER A 207 6.59 1.52 -21.85
C SER A 207 5.95 2.51 -20.88
N VAL A 208 4.66 2.35 -20.55
CA VAL A 208 3.96 3.19 -19.57
C VAL A 208 4.64 3.10 -18.19
N MET A 209 4.99 1.90 -17.74
CA MET A 209 5.68 1.71 -16.46
C MET A 209 7.10 2.31 -16.44
N ALA A 210 7.84 2.25 -17.55
CA ALA A 210 9.15 2.87 -17.66
C ALA A 210 9.04 4.40 -17.58
N GLN A 211 8.07 4.99 -18.30
CA GLN A 211 7.79 6.42 -18.22
C GLN A 211 7.39 6.84 -16.79
N LEU A 212 6.53 6.05 -16.12
CA LEU A 212 6.14 6.30 -14.73
C LEU A 212 7.37 6.30 -13.79
N LEU A 213 8.26 5.30 -13.92
CA LEU A 213 9.49 5.23 -13.13
C LEU A 213 10.40 6.43 -13.38
N TYR A 214 10.54 6.86 -14.63
CA TYR A 214 11.29 8.05 -14.96
C TYR A 214 10.68 9.30 -14.29
N LYS A 215 9.36 9.48 -14.37
CA LYS A 215 8.69 10.60 -13.70
C LYS A 215 8.86 10.57 -12.18
N ILE A 216 8.84 9.37 -11.57
CA ILE A 216 9.11 9.19 -10.14
C ILE A 216 10.55 9.64 -9.80
N SER A 217 11.54 9.33 -10.64
CA SER A 217 12.95 9.64 -10.33
C SER A 217 13.30 11.13 -10.46
N VAL A 218 12.56 11.89 -11.25
CA VAL A 218 12.87 13.33 -11.50
C VAL A 218 11.97 14.29 -10.72
N ASP A 219 10.87 13.84 -10.13
CA ASP A 219 9.96 14.66 -9.34
C ASP A 219 10.36 14.61 -7.85
N PRO A 220 10.70 15.76 -7.20
CA PRO A 220 11.15 15.78 -5.81
C PRO A 220 10.12 15.22 -4.79
N VAL A 221 8.83 15.30 -5.09
CA VAL A 221 7.78 14.72 -4.24
C VAL A 221 7.69 13.21 -4.45
N LEU A 222 7.74 12.77 -5.70
CA LEU A 222 7.54 11.37 -6.06
C LEU A 222 8.77 10.50 -5.76
N THR A 223 9.99 11.06 -5.70
CA THR A 223 11.21 10.33 -5.29
C THR A 223 11.07 9.66 -3.93
N GLN A 224 10.21 10.16 -3.04
CA GLN A 224 9.90 9.53 -1.76
C GLN A 224 9.32 8.11 -1.91
N ILE A 225 8.78 7.74 -3.07
CA ILE A 225 8.32 6.37 -3.38
C ILE A 225 9.48 5.38 -3.32
N VAL A 226 10.67 5.81 -3.73
CA VAL A 226 11.88 4.97 -3.76
C VAL A 226 12.28 4.50 -2.36
N ASP A 227 12.00 5.29 -1.32
CA ASP A 227 12.26 4.93 0.09
C ASP A 227 11.43 3.73 0.55
N GLY A 228 10.22 3.55 0.00
CA GLY A 228 9.31 2.45 0.31
C GLY A 228 9.58 1.16 -0.47
N LEU A 229 10.48 1.18 -1.47
CA LEU A 229 10.73 0.00 -2.29
C LEU A 229 11.55 -1.06 -1.55
N PRO A 230 11.24 -2.36 -1.74
CA PRO A 230 12.10 -3.45 -1.32
C PRO A 230 13.51 -3.33 -1.90
N ILE A 231 14.53 -3.66 -1.07
CA ILE A 231 15.94 -3.66 -1.47
C ILE A 231 16.41 -5.10 -1.66
N GLY A 232 17.02 -5.37 -2.80
CA GLY A 232 17.55 -6.68 -3.16
C GLY A 232 18.50 -7.25 -2.12
N GLY A 233 18.23 -8.45 -1.63
CA GLY A 233 19.00 -9.14 -0.60
C GLY A 233 18.91 -8.55 0.82
N LYS A 234 18.07 -7.49 1.03
CA LYS A 234 18.03 -6.78 2.32
C LYS A 234 16.63 -6.66 2.91
N THR A 235 15.66 -6.13 2.17
CA THR A 235 14.37 -5.76 2.78
C THR A 235 13.14 -6.27 2.00
N GLY A 236 12.01 -6.29 2.68
CA GLY A 236 10.69 -6.51 2.10
C GLY A 236 10.59 -7.80 1.27
N THR A 237 9.89 -7.72 0.15
CA THR A 237 9.67 -8.86 -0.75
C THR A 237 10.92 -9.27 -1.55
N LEU A 238 12.00 -8.49 -1.51
CA LEU A 238 13.28 -8.80 -2.14
C LEU A 238 14.36 -9.29 -1.16
N ARG A 239 14.07 -9.42 0.15
CA ARG A 239 15.08 -9.74 1.18
C ARG A 239 15.84 -11.04 0.97
N HIS A 240 15.28 -11.99 0.22
CA HIS A 240 15.90 -13.31 -0.07
C HIS A 240 16.28 -13.47 -1.55
N ARG A 241 16.16 -12.40 -2.36
CA ARG A 241 16.57 -12.43 -3.77
C ARG A 241 18.01 -11.92 -3.91
N TYR A 242 18.66 -12.29 -4.99
CA TYR A 242 20.05 -11.95 -5.35
C TYR A 242 21.13 -12.64 -4.52
N LEU A 243 20.90 -13.09 -3.31
CA LEU A 243 21.91 -13.64 -2.40
C LEU A 243 22.77 -14.73 -3.06
N GLU A 244 22.15 -15.62 -3.86
CA GLU A 244 22.84 -16.70 -4.57
C GLU A 244 22.94 -16.45 -6.07
N THR A 245 21.96 -15.75 -6.65
CA THR A 245 21.84 -15.58 -8.11
C THR A 245 22.67 -14.45 -8.67
N ALA A 246 22.91 -13.40 -7.88
CA ALA A 246 23.66 -12.20 -8.23
C ALA A 246 24.14 -11.47 -6.96
N PRO A 247 25.09 -12.05 -6.16
CA PRO A 247 25.52 -11.46 -4.89
C PRO A 247 26.04 -10.02 -5.01
N GLN A 248 26.67 -9.69 -6.14
CA GLN A 248 27.19 -8.35 -6.46
C GLN A 248 26.07 -7.29 -6.54
N ALA A 249 24.82 -7.68 -6.78
CA ALA A 249 23.68 -6.77 -6.86
C ALA A 249 22.96 -6.54 -5.51
N VAL A 250 23.41 -7.20 -4.44
CA VAL A 250 22.81 -7.05 -3.11
C VAL A 250 22.94 -5.60 -2.63
N GLY A 251 21.80 -4.99 -2.34
CA GLY A 251 21.71 -3.60 -1.91
C GLY A 251 21.66 -2.56 -3.04
N LEU A 252 21.92 -2.94 -4.29
CA LEU A 252 21.96 -2.05 -5.45
C LEU A 252 20.63 -1.97 -6.21
N ILE A 253 19.66 -2.83 -5.89
CA ILE A 253 18.37 -2.88 -6.56
C ILE A 253 17.28 -2.49 -5.58
N LYS A 254 16.50 -1.47 -5.94
CA LYS A 254 15.29 -1.02 -5.23
C LYS A 254 14.09 -1.22 -6.15
N ALA A 255 13.23 -2.20 -5.88
CA ALA A 255 12.18 -2.52 -6.83
C ALA A 255 10.92 -3.11 -6.20
N LYS A 256 9.78 -2.78 -6.82
CA LYS A 256 8.48 -3.38 -6.53
C LYS A 256 8.34 -4.71 -7.26
N THR A 257 8.08 -5.77 -6.52
CA THR A 257 7.76 -7.09 -7.07
C THR A 257 6.29 -7.19 -7.48
N GLY A 258 6.02 -7.95 -8.54
CA GLY A 258 4.67 -8.37 -8.90
C GLY A 258 4.62 -9.88 -9.17
N THR A 259 3.58 -10.53 -8.68
CA THR A 259 3.37 -11.97 -8.91
C THR A 259 1.87 -12.28 -8.93
N LEU A 260 1.44 -12.95 -9.99
CA LEU A 260 0.17 -13.68 -10.08
C LEU A 260 0.48 -15.07 -10.66
N THR A 261 -0.46 -15.99 -10.60
CA THR A 261 -0.30 -17.28 -11.26
C THR A 261 -0.08 -17.06 -12.77
N GLY A 262 1.09 -17.44 -13.28
CA GLY A 262 1.49 -17.22 -14.67
C GLY A 262 2.05 -15.84 -14.97
N VAL A 263 2.31 -15.00 -13.95
CA VAL A 263 2.88 -13.66 -14.13
C VAL A 263 3.98 -13.41 -13.12
N VAL A 264 5.12 -12.92 -13.60
CA VAL A 264 6.23 -12.40 -12.77
C VAL A 264 6.62 -11.03 -13.30
N SER A 265 6.60 -10.02 -12.45
CA SER A 265 7.04 -8.67 -12.81
C SER A 265 7.95 -8.07 -11.74
N LEU A 266 8.80 -7.13 -12.17
CA LEU A 266 9.70 -6.38 -11.31
C LEU A 266 9.93 -5.01 -11.92
N ALA A 267 9.74 -3.94 -11.15
CA ALA A 267 9.82 -2.56 -11.59
C ALA A 267 10.55 -1.70 -10.55
N GLY A 268 11.51 -0.92 -10.95
CA GLY A 268 12.27 -0.08 -10.02
C GLY A 268 13.58 0.42 -10.60
N TYR A 269 14.60 0.47 -9.74
CA TYR A 269 15.88 1.10 -10.04
C TYR A 269 17.03 0.16 -9.70
N VAL A 270 18.10 0.25 -10.48
CA VAL A 270 19.35 -0.46 -10.25
C VAL A 270 20.50 0.53 -10.31
N GLN A 271 21.30 0.56 -9.24
CA GLN A 271 22.54 1.32 -9.18
C GLN A 271 23.64 0.55 -9.91
N SER A 272 24.36 1.22 -10.80
CA SER A 272 25.50 0.69 -11.53
C SER A 272 26.59 1.75 -11.54
N GLU A 273 27.61 1.55 -10.73
CA GLU A 273 28.67 2.54 -10.52
C GLU A 273 28.08 3.92 -10.11
N ASP A 274 28.33 4.97 -10.89
CA ASP A 274 27.84 6.34 -10.72
C ASP A 274 26.44 6.59 -11.33
N ARG A 275 25.83 5.58 -11.98
CA ARG A 275 24.55 5.71 -12.70
C ARG A 275 23.46 4.90 -12.03
N GLU A 276 22.25 5.43 -12.07
CA GLU A 276 21.03 4.69 -11.72
C GLU A 276 20.17 4.49 -12.96
N TYR A 277 19.73 3.26 -13.19
CA TYR A 277 18.85 2.91 -14.29
C TYR A 277 17.47 2.54 -13.77
N ALA A 278 16.42 3.16 -14.32
CA ALA A 278 15.06 2.70 -14.15
C ALA A 278 14.82 1.46 -15.03
N PHE A 279 14.16 0.45 -14.48
CA PHE A 279 13.88 -0.77 -15.23
C PHE A 279 12.47 -1.32 -14.94
N ILE A 280 11.93 -2.02 -15.92
CA ILE A 280 10.68 -2.80 -15.82
C ILE A 280 10.84 -4.13 -16.56
N VAL A 281 10.45 -5.21 -15.89
CA VAL A 281 10.32 -6.53 -16.52
C VAL A 281 8.92 -7.06 -16.23
N ILE A 282 8.20 -7.46 -17.26
CA ILE A 282 6.89 -8.13 -17.17
C ILE A 282 6.98 -9.42 -17.97
N ALA A 283 6.92 -10.56 -17.29
CA ALA A 283 6.77 -11.86 -17.88
C ALA A 283 5.36 -12.38 -17.58
N ASP A 284 4.50 -12.38 -18.57
CA ASP A 284 3.19 -13.04 -18.53
C ASP A 284 3.21 -14.28 -19.42
N ASP A 285 2.16 -15.10 -19.34
CA ASP A 285 2.09 -16.45 -19.91
C ASP A 285 3.19 -17.42 -19.43
N VAL A 286 3.75 -17.15 -18.26
CA VAL A 286 4.65 -18.09 -17.58
C VAL A 286 3.87 -19.34 -17.21
N VAL A 287 4.43 -20.52 -17.49
CA VAL A 287 3.84 -21.81 -17.09
C VAL A 287 3.44 -21.75 -15.61
N ARG A 288 2.20 -22.13 -15.30
CA ARG A 288 1.56 -21.96 -13.98
C ARG A 288 2.10 -22.91 -12.92
N THR A 289 3.43 -22.98 -12.80
CA THR A 289 4.13 -23.73 -11.76
C THR A 289 5.05 -22.83 -10.97
N LYS A 290 5.30 -23.20 -9.71
CA LYS A 290 6.29 -22.51 -8.86
C LYS A 290 7.67 -22.54 -9.52
N ALA A 291 8.09 -23.72 -10.04
CA ALA A 291 9.40 -23.89 -10.65
C ALA A 291 9.62 -22.97 -11.87
N ALA A 292 8.59 -22.79 -12.72
CA ALA A 292 8.68 -21.86 -13.85
C ALA A 292 8.80 -20.42 -13.40
N SER A 293 7.99 -20.00 -12.43
CA SER A 293 8.07 -18.65 -11.84
C SER A 293 9.43 -18.38 -11.18
N ASP A 294 10.00 -19.38 -10.51
CA ASP A 294 11.32 -19.25 -9.87
C ASP A 294 12.46 -19.18 -10.91
N ARG A 295 12.36 -19.92 -12.03
CA ARG A 295 13.30 -19.78 -13.15
C ARG A 295 13.29 -18.36 -13.71
N VAL A 296 12.10 -17.79 -13.97
CA VAL A 296 11.97 -16.42 -14.46
C VAL A 296 12.59 -15.43 -13.49
N ARG A 297 12.30 -15.55 -12.18
CA ARG A 297 12.91 -14.69 -11.15
C ARG A 297 14.44 -14.77 -11.17
N LYS A 298 15.00 -15.98 -11.19
CA LYS A 298 16.45 -16.19 -11.24
C LYS A 298 17.08 -15.59 -12.51
N THR A 299 16.38 -15.68 -13.65
CA THR A 299 16.84 -15.04 -14.90
C THR A 299 16.86 -13.52 -14.78
N ILE A 300 15.79 -12.92 -14.24
CA ILE A 300 15.72 -11.47 -13.98
C ILE A 300 16.86 -11.05 -13.03
N ASP A 301 17.09 -11.80 -11.95
CA ASP A 301 18.13 -11.49 -10.96
C ASP A 301 19.53 -11.50 -11.58
N ARG A 302 19.85 -12.50 -12.40
CA ARG A 302 21.13 -12.58 -13.11
C ARG A 302 21.33 -11.43 -14.09
N TYR A 303 20.26 -11.07 -14.82
CA TYR A 303 20.31 -9.96 -15.78
C TYR A 303 20.57 -8.63 -15.08
N LEU A 304 19.81 -8.35 -14.03
CA LEU A 304 20.01 -7.13 -13.21
C LEU A 304 21.34 -7.15 -12.47
N GLY A 305 21.83 -8.34 -12.08
CA GLY A 305 23.17 -8.49 -11.50
C GLY A 305 24.29 -8.08 -12.44
N LYS A 306 24.16 -8.38 -13.74
CA LYS A 306 25.11 -7.91 -14.76
C LYS A 306 25.03 -6.40 -14.97
N LEU A 307 23.84 -5.82 -14.87
CA LEU A 307 23.65 -4.38 -15.00
C LEU A 307 24.18 -3.63 -13.78
N ALA A 308 24.00 -4.17 -12.57
CA ALA A 308 24.47 -3.58 -11.31
C ALA A 308 26.00 -3.57 -11.19
N ALA A 309 26.67 -4.59 -11.73
CA ALA A 309 28.12 -4.72 -11.74
C ALA A 309 28.56 -5.17 -13.14
N PRO A 310 28.62 -4.26 -14.11
CA PRO A 310 29.14 -4.59 -15.44
C PRO A 310 30.57 -5.09 -15.28
N LEU A 311 30.92 -6.13 -16.05
CA LEU A 311 32.32 -6.59 -16.13
C LEU A 311 33.16 -5.39 -16.56
N SER A 312 34.06 -4.93 -15.70
CA SER A 312 35.10 -3.97 -16.13
C SER A 312 35.74 -4.52 -17.39
N SER A 313 35.76 -3.74 -18.46
CA SER A 313 36.56 -4.08 -19.63
C SER A 313 37.98 -4.37 -19.14
N PRO A 314 38.61 -5.48 -19.59
CA PRO A 314 39.99 -5.71 -19.19
C PRO A 314 40.77 -4.44 -19.47
N SER A 315 41.45 -3.89 -18.46
CA SER A 315 42.33 -2.77 -18.62
C SER A 315 43.29 -3.15 -19.75
N VAL A 316 43.29 -2.38 -20.83
CA VAL A 316 44.32 -2.52 -21.86
C VAL A 316 45.63 -2.15 -21.16
N GLU A 317 46.35 -3.14 -20.63
CA GLU A 317 47.73 -2.94 -20.24
C GLU A 317 48.45 -2.48 -21.48
N THR A 318 48.85 -1.23 -21.45
CA THR A 318 49.70 -0.66 -22.47
C THR A 318 51.05 -1.41 -22.36
N VAL A 319 51.23 -2.43 -23.19
CA VAL A 319 52.50 -3.08 -23.35
C VAL A 319 53.41 -2.05 -23.99
N THR A 320 54.14 -1.32 -23.15
CA THR A 320 55.21 -0.49 -23.59
C THR A 320 56.35 -1.44 -24.02
N ALA A 321 56.39 -1.76 -25.30
CA ALA A 321 57.51 -2.46 -25.87
C ALA A 321 58.76 -1.58 -25.71
N VAL A 322 59.61 -1.97 -24.79
CA VAL A 322 60.98 -1.43 -24.69
C VAL A 322 61.75 -2.06 -25.85
N LEU A 323 61.93 -1.30 -26.91
CA LEU A 323 62.92 -1.58 -27.92
C LEU A 323 64.29 -1.12 -27.35
N GLN A 324 65.16 -2.06 -26.99
CA GLN A 324 66.58 -1.93 -26.92
C GLN A 324 67.24 -2.70 -28.07
#